data_7f8939928f9bead3859b4db92b6f116c
#
_entry.id   7f8939928f9bead3859b4db92b6f116c
#
_cell.length_a   1.000
_cell.length_b   1.000
_cell.length_c   1.000
_cell.angle_alpha   90.00
_cell.angle_beta   90.00
_cell.angle_gamma   90.00
#
_symmetry.space_group_name_H-M   'P 1'
#
loop_
_entity.id
_entity.type
_entity.pdbx_description
1 polymer ?
#
loop_
_entity_poly.entity_id
_entity_poly.type
_entity_poly.pdbx_seq_one_letter_code
_entity_poly.pdbx_strand_id
1 'polypeptide(L)'
;MELQGDIATNWRSLIYKLTVDISTNWRYKATLYIYVDSLMKNNDKRLVVKANKLIEASYYLTLNEQRLILLAITKVRRDSALYTHDEFVISAEDWVSTFQVEPKNAYRDLQAISRQLFERYITIENTRGNPLLTRWISSIEYLAKDGKLVITFAHKILPFLTV
;
A
#
# COMPACT_ATOMS: atom_id res chain seq x y z
N MET A 1 16.25 -23.65 10.91
CA MET A 1 16.78 -23.17 9.62
C MET A 1 15.75 -23.31 8.49
N GLU A 2 14.46 -23.01 8.74
CA GLU A 2 13.36 -23.26 7.77
C GLU A 2 12.36 -22.11 7.59
N LEU A 3 12.61 -20.94 8.16
CA LEU A 3 11.67 -19.80 8.08
C LEU A 3 11.98 -18.79 6.96
N GLN A 4 13.10 -18.93 6.26
CA GLN A 4 13.50 -18.01 5.20
C GLN A 4 12.81 -18.27 3.84
N GLY A 5 12.33 -19.51 3.61
CA GLY A 5 11.60 -19.88 2.39
C GLY A 5 10.17 -19.36 2.35
N ASP A 6 9.49 -19.32 3.48
CA ASP A 6 8.06 -19.00 3.56
C ASP A 6 7.74 -17.52 3.33
N ILE A 7 8.61 -16.64 3.77
CA ILE A 7 8.37 -15.18 3.73
C ILE A 7 8.49 -14.64 2.31
N ALA A 8 9.57 -15.00 1.62
CA ALA A 8 9.78 -14.61 0.22
C ALA A 8 8.71 -15.21 -0.69
N THR A 9 8.25 -16.43 -0.38
CA THR A 9 7.19 -17.13 -1.10
C THR A 9 5.83 -16.45 -0.86
N ASN A 10 5.58 -16.00 0.34
CA ASN A 10 4.30 -15.37 0.73
C ASN A 10 4.14 -13.97 0.10
N TRP A 11 5.20 -13.14 0.06
CA TRP A 11 5.18 -11.87 -0.67
C TRP A 11 5.04 -12.04 -2.18
N ARG A 12 5.79 -13.00 -2.74
CA ARG A 12 5.65 -13.33 -4.16
C ARG A 12 4.24 -13.81 -4.47
N SER A 13 3.63 -14.60 -3.59
CA SER A 13 2.25 -15.07 -3.73
C SER A 13 1.24 -13.93 -3.59
N LEU A 14 1.43 -13.00 -2.63
CA LEU A 14 0.57 -11.84 -2.47
C LEU A 14 0.70 -10.89 -3.66
N ILE A 15 1.92 -10.58 -4.08
CA ILE A 15 2.17 -9.77 -5.28
C ILE A 15 1.64 -10.47 -6.51
N TYR A 16 1.82 -11.78 -6.64
CA TYR A 16 1.29 -12.58 -7.74
C TYR A 16 -0.24 -12.51 -7.75
N LYS A 17 -0.91 -12.71 -6.62
CA LYS A 17 -2.37 -12.54 -6.51
C LYS A 17 -2.83 -11.13 -6.87
N LEU A 18 -2.12 -10.12 -6.38
CA LEU A 18 -2.43 -8.71 -6.68
C LEU A 18 -2.09 -8.32 -8.13
N THR A 19 -1.11 -9.00 -8.75
CA THR A 19 -0.65 -8.69 -10.12
C THR A 19 -1.24 -9.60 -11.19
N VAL A 20 -1.73 -10.78 -10.87
CA VAL A 20 -2.45 -11.65 -11.84
C VAL A 20 -3.76 -11.00 -12.25
N ASP A 21 -4.43 -10.29 -11.33
CA ASP A 21 -5.62 -9.50 -11.63
C ASP A 21 -5.32 -8.11 -12.26
N ILE A 22 -4.04 -7.70 -12.30
CA ILE A 22 -3.61 -6.46 -12.95
C ILE A 22 -3.17 -6.82 -14.37
N SER A 23 -4.11 -6.81 -15.30
CA SER A 23 -3.78 -7.05 -16.70
C SER A 23 -2.82 -5.96 -17.24
N THR A 24 -1.74 -6.40 -17.85
CA THR A 24 -0.92 -5.72 -18.87
C THR A 24 -0.16 -4.41 -18.57
N ASN A 25 -0.37 -3.65 -17.49
CA ASN A 25 0.47 -2.47 -17.25
C ASN A 25 1.81 -2.84 -16.59
N TRP A 26 2.78 -3.26 -17.41
CA TRP A 26 4.11 -3.72 -17.01
C TRP A 26 4.90 -2.69 -16.17
N ARG A 27 4.62 -1.38 -16.33
CA ARG A 27 5.30 -0.31 -15.58
C ARG A 27 4.98 -0.38 -14.09
N TYR A 28 3.72 -0.58 -13.73
CA TYR A 28 3.31 -0.71 -12.31
C TYR A 28 3.74 -2.05 -11.73
N LYS A 29 3.68 -3.13 -12.53
CA LYS A 29 4.23 -4.43 -12.14
C LYS A 29 5.72 -4.33 -11.86
N ALA A 30 6.48 -3.68 -12.75
CA ALA A 30 7.90 -3.48 -12.59
C ALA A 30 8.21 -2.60 -11.36
N THR A 31 7.48 -1.52 -11.15
CA THR A 31 7.68 -0.62 -9.99
C THR A 31 7.37 -1.34 -8.69
N LEU A 32 6.27 -2.07 -8.61
CA LEU A 32 5.90 -2.85 -7.43
C LEU A 32 6.91 -3.97 -7.18
N TYR A 33 7.31 -4.69 -8.24
CA TYR A 33 8.31 -5.76 -8.15
C TYR A 33 9.67 -5.22 -7.70
N ILE A 34 10.12 -4.10 -8.26
CA ILE A 34 11.38 -3.46 -7.88
C ILE A 34 11.30 -2.92 -6.44
N TYR A 35 10.15 -2.34 -6.03
CA TYR A 35 9.95 -1.87 -4.67
C TYR A 35 10.03 -3.02 -3.66
N VAL A 36 9.34 -4.12 -3.93
CA VAL A 36 9.39 -5.30 -3.06
C VAL A 36 10.75 -5.99 -3.11
N ASP A 37 11.38 -6.09 -4.29
CA ASP A 37 12.72 -6.64 -4.44
C ASP A 37 13.77 -5.79 -3.71
N SER A 38 13.62 -4.45 -3.69
CA SER A 38 14.48 -3.56 -2.91
C SER A 38 14.28 -3.72 -1.40
N LEU A 39 13.04 -3.97 -0.95
CA LEU A 39 12.74 -4.33 0.43
C LEU A 39 13.40 -5.65 0.84
N MET A 40 13.46 -6.61 -0.10
CA MET A 40 13.99 -7.96 0.14
C MET A 40 15.51 -8.07 0.01
N LYS A 41 16.15 -7.22 -0.81
CA LYS A 41 17.62 -7.22 -0.99
C LYS A 41 18.38 -6.63 0.19
N ASN A 42 17.71 -5.80 0.97
CA ASN A 42 18.32 -5.26 2.18
C ASN A 42 18.16 -6.31 3.30
N ASN A 43 19.23 -7.08 3.56
CA ASN A 43 19.26 -8.20 4.49
C ASN A 43 19.14 -7.77 5.97
N ASP A 44 18.55 -6.59 6.24
CA ASP A 44 18.25 -6.12 7.58
C ASP A 44 17.01 -6.86 8.14
N LYS A 45 17.25 -7.71 9.13
CA LYS A 45 16.19 -8.48 9.83
C LYS A 45 15.04 -7.57 10.30
N ARG A 46 15.32 -6.29 10.61
CA ARG A 46 14.29 -5.33 11.03
C ARG A 46 13.34 -4.96 9.90
N LEU A 47 13.83 -4.85 8.66
CA LEU A 47 13.01 -4.57 7.48
C LEU A 47 12.11 -5.77 7.14
N VAL A 48 12.64 -6.98 7.25
CA VAL A 48 11.86 -8.21 7.05
C VAL A 48 10.71 -8.31 8.08
N VAL A 49 10.98 -8.01 9.35
CA VAL A 49 9.96 -8.01 10.40
C VAL A 49 8.90 -6.94 10.14
N LYS A 50 9.29 -5.72 9.73
CA LYS A 50 8.35 -4.65 9.37
C LYS A 50 7.45 -5.06 8.22
N ALA A 51 8.05 -5.59 7.16
CA ALA A 51 7.33 -6.06 5.99
C ALA A 51 6.29 -7.13 6.35
N ASN A 52 6.65 -8.11 7.17
CA ASN A 52 5.74 -9.15 7.62
C ASN A 52 4.54 -8.60 8.40
N LYS A 53 4.78 -7.67 9.33
CA LYS A 53 3.69 -7.03 10.09
C LYS A 53 2.73 -6.28 9.18
N LEU A 54 3.24 -5.63 8.14
CA LEU A 54 2.40 -4.95 7.16
C LEU A 54 1.57 -5.93 6.33
N ILE A 55 2.14 -7.09 5.96
CA ILE A 55 1.41 -8.15 5.24
C ILE A 55 0.29 -8.70 6.12
N GLU A 56 0.61 -9.10 7.35
CA GLU A 56 -0.37 -9.65 8.28
C GLU A 56 -1.55 -8.68 8.47
N ALA A 57 -1.24 -7.39 8.60
CA ALA A 57 -2.25 -6.35 8.69
C ALA A 57 -3.08 -6.22 7.39
N SER A 58 -2.47 -6.41 6.23
CA SER A 58 -3.15 -6.29 4.94
C SER A 58 -4.12 -7.43 4.63
N TYR A 59 -4.00 -8.59 5.30
CA TYR A 59 -4.94 -9.71 5.12
C TYR A 59 -6.39 -9.36 5.50
N TYR A 60 -6.58 -8.35 6.34
CA TYR A 60 -7.90 -7.88 6.73
C TYR A 60 -8.50 -6.84 5.78
N LEU A 61 -7.74 -6.43 4.76
CA LEU A 61 -8.17 -5.49 3.75
C LEU A 61 -8.80 -6.21 2.56
N THR A 62 -9.81 -5.58 1.97
CA THR A 62 -10.34 -6.03 0.68
C THR A 62 -9.29 -5.85 -0.42
N LEU A 63 -9.46 -6.54 -1.54
CA LEU A 63 -8.58 -6.42 -2.70
C LEU A 63 -8.44 -4.95 -3.17
N ASN A 64 -9.53 -4.21 -3.21
CA ASN A 64 -9.53 -2.82 -3.65
C ASN A 64 -8.85 -1.88 -2.64
N GLU A 65 -8.99 -2.11 -1.35
CA GLU A 65 -8.25 -1.38 -0.31
C GLU A 65 -6.74 -1.63 -0.44
N GLN A 66 -6.33 -2.88 -0.68
CA GLN A 66 -4.93 -3.23 -0.95
C GLN A 66 -4.40 -2.56 -2.22
N ARG A 67 -5.18 -2.58 -3.31
CA ARG A 67 -4.86 -1.89 -4.57
C ARG A 67 -4.65 -0.39 -4.36
N LEU A 68 -5.50 0.25 -3.56
CA LEU A 68 -5.38 1.68 -3.26
C LEU A 68 -4.07 1.99 -2.52
N ILE A 69 -3.73 1.21 -1.51
CA ILE A 69 -2.45 1.35 -0.79
C ILE A 69 -1.26 1.16 -1.74
N LEU A 70 -1.28 0.12 -2.58
CA LEU A 70 -0.22 -0.14 -3.53
C LEU A 70 -0.04 1.01 -4.53
N LEU A 71 -1.15 1.55 -5.05
CA LEU A 71 -1.11 2.68 -5.96
C LEU A 71 -0.51 3.92 -5.27
N ALA A 72 -0.89 4.18 -4.01
CA ALA A 72 -0.31 5.27 -3.23
C ALA A 72 1.20 5.08 -3.00
N ILE A 73 1.63 3.86 -2.65
CA ILE A 73 3.05 3.54 -2.45
C ILE A 73 3.87 3.78 -3.72
N THR A 74 3.32 3.53 -4.91
CA THR A 74 4.04 3.82 -6.18
C THR A 74 4.32 5.31 -6.39
N LYS A 75 3.59 6.19 -5.69
CA LYS A 75 3.82 7.65 -5.71
C LYS A 75 4.89 8.10 -4.71
N VAL A 76 5.33 7.21 -3.82
CA VAL A 76 6.41 7.50 -2.86
C VAL A 76 7.73 7.67 -3.60
N ARG A 77 8.45 8.75 -3.32
CA ARG A 77 9.80 8.97 -3.86
C ARG A 77 10.78 8.07 -3.12
N ARG A 78 11.61 7.35 -3.88
CA ARG A 78 12.55 6.35 -3.32
C ARG A 78 13.71 6.95 -2.52
N ASP A 79 14.06 8.18 -2.82
CA ASP A 79 15.23 8.91 -2.37
C ASP A 79 14.92 9.93 -1.27
N SER A 80 13.69 9.96 -0.78
CA SER A 80 13.27 10.87 0.28
C SER A 80 12.60 10.13 1.43
N ALA A 81 12.88 10.57 2.65
CA ALA A 81 12.13 10.13 3.82
C ALA A 81 10.66 10.54 3.69
N LEU A 82 9.74 9.67 4.11
CA LEU A 82 8.33 10.02 4.21
C LEU A 82 8.07 10.81 5.49
N TYR A 83 7.33 11.90 5.34
CA TYR A 83 6.92 12.76 6.43
C TYR A 83 5.42 12.61 6.70
N THR A 84 5.00 13.04 7.88
CA THR A 84 3.60 12.94 8.33
C THR A 84 2.62 13.81 7.55
N HIS A 85 3.13 14.74 6.78
CA HIS A 85 2.36 15.67 5.94
C HIS A 85 2.47 15.35 4.44
N ASP A 86 3.15 14.24 4.08
CA ASP A 86 3.24 13.87 2.67
C ASP A 86 1.88 13.43 2.14
N GLU A 87 1.49 14.05 1.04
CA GLU A 87 0.22 13.86 0.38
C GLU A 87 0.40 13.03 -0.89
N PHE A 88 -0.48 12.05 -1.05
CA PHE A 88 -0.47 11.15 -2.20
C PHE A 88 -1.70 11.39 -3.05
N VAL A 89 -1.50 12.00 -4.21
CA VAL A 89 -2.56 12.30 -5.16
C VAL A 89 -2.83 11.08 -6.02
N ILE A 90 -4.08 10.61 -6.02
CA ILE A 90 -4.54 9.46 -6.78
C ILE A 90 -5.70 9.92 -7.67
N SER A 91 -5.55 9.75 -8.97
CA SER A 91 -6.61 10.07 -9.93
C SER A 91 -7.45 8.85 -10.30
N ALA A 92 -8.69 9.08 -10.69
CA ALA A 92 -9.52 8.05 -11.28
C ALA A 92 -8.89 7.45 -12.55
N GLU A 93 -8.14 8.25 -13.31
CA GLU A 93 -7.39 7.80 -14.48
C GLU A 93 -6.27 6.83 -14.12
N ASP A 94 -5.48 7.13 -13.06
CA ASP A 94 -4.48 6.19 -12.53
C ASP A 94 -5.12 4.86 -12.12
N TRP A 95 -6.29 4.93 -11.47
CA TRP A 95 -7.04 3.75 -11.03
C TRP A 95 -7.49 2.90 -12.22
N VAL A 96 -8.10 3.53 -13.22
CA VAL A 96 -8.55 2.86 -14.45
C VAL A 96 -7.39 2.23 -15.21
N SER A 97 -6.34 3.00 -15.46
CA SER A 97 -5.19 2.54 -16.26
C SER A 97 -4.39 1.43 -15.57
N THR A 98 -4.32 1.48 -14.23
CA THR A 98 -3.57 0.48 -13.45
C THR A 98 -4.32 -0.83 -13.30
N PHE A 99 -5.62 -0.77 -12.97
CA PHE A 99 -6.41 -1.94 -12.60
C PHE A 99 -7.42 -2.36 -13.66
N GLN A 100 -7.48 -1.64 -14.79
CA GLN A 100 -8.36 -1.89 -15.93
C GLN A 100 -9.84 -2.00 -15.52
N VAL A 101 -10.26 -1.14 -14.61
CA VAL A 101 -11.64 -1.02 -14.17
C VAL A 101 -12.42 -0.11 -15.12
N GLU A 102 -13.75 -0.19 -15.07
CA GLU A 102 -14.60 0.62 -15.91
C GLU A 102 -14.50 2.11 -15.56
N PRO A 103 -14.20 3.01 -16.52
CA PRO A 103 -13.98 4.44 -16.25
C PRO A 103 -15.19 5.16 -15.66
N LYS A 104 -16.40 4.77 -16.08
CA LYS A 104 -17.66 5.44 -15.74
C LYS A 104 -17.88 5.64 -14.23
N ASN A 105 -17.43 4.69 -13.41
CA ASN A 105 -17.63 4.69 -11.97
C ASN A 105 -16.34 4.87 -11.16
N ALA A 106 -15.20 4.97 -11.81
CA ALA A 106 -13.88 4.89 -11.19
C ALA A 106 -13.68 5.89 -10.03
N TYR A 107 -14.13 7.13 -10.19
CA TYR A 107 -14.01 8.13 -9.11
C TYR A 107 -14.92 7.82 -7.92
N ARG A 108 -16.16 7.41 -8.18
CA ARG A 108 -17.08 7.01 -7.11
C ARG A 108 -16.56 5.79 -6.35
N ASP A 109 -15.99 4.83 -7.07
CA ASP A 109 -15.43 3.62 -6.47
C ASP A 109 -14.19 3.97 -5.62
N LEU A 110 -13.31 4.86 -6.11
CA LEU A 110 -12.19 5.38 -5.34
C LEU A 110 -12.65 6.07 -4.05
N GLN A 111 -13.71 6.88 -4.09
CA GLN A 111 -14.28 7.51 -2.91
C GLN A 111 -14.77 6.47 -1.90
N ALA A 112 -15.50 5.45 -2.36
CA ALA A 112 -16.00 4.39 -1.49
C ALA A 112 -14.86 3.59 -0.85
N ILE A 113 -13.87 3.18 -1.66
CA ILE A 113 -12.71 2.40 -1.21
C ILE A 113 -11.87 3.18 -0.20
N SER A 114 -11.58 4.46 -0.50
CA SER A 114 -10.79 5.30 0.39
C SER A 114 -11.49 5.54 1.74
N ARG A 115 -12.82 5.69 1.75
CA ARG A 115 -13.59 5.80 2.97
C ARG A 115 -13.55 4.50 3.78
N GLN A 116 -13.70 3.36 3.14
CA GLN A 116 -13.58 2.06 3.80
C GLN A 116 -12.19 1.91 4.43
N LEU A 117 -11.13 2.22 3.69
CA LEU A 117 -9.77 2.16 4.18
C LEU A 117 -9.53 3.13 5.36
N PHE A 118 -10.13 4.31 5.33
CA PHE A 118 -10.05 5.29 6.43
C PHE A 118 -10.64 4.76 7.73
N GLU A 119 -11.69 3.92 7.65
CA GLU A 119 -12.31 3.28 8.82
C GLU A 119 -11.54 2.04 9.32
N ARG A 120 -10.55 1.54 8.57
CA ARG A 120 -9.77 0.37 8.98
C ARG A 120 -8.77 0.69 10.07
N TYR A 121 -8.82 -0.09 11.12
CA TYR A 121 -7.82 -0.11 12.18
C TYR A 121 -6.79 -1.18 11.90
N ILE A 122 -5.57 -0.93 12.34
CA ILE A 122 -4.46 -1.87 12.32
C ILE A 122 -3.81 -1.89 13.71
N THR A 123 -3.54 -3.07 14.21
CA THR A 123 -2.75 -3.23 15.42
C THR A 123 -1.32 -3.60 15.03
N ILE A 124 -0.37 -2.78 15.43
CA ILE A 124 1.06 -3.01 15.26
C ILE A 124 1.73 -3.07 16.62
N GLU A 125 2.88 -3.71 16.69
CA GLU A 125 3.69 -3.69 17.90
C GLU A 125 4.62 -2.48 17.85
N ASN A 126 4.61 -1.69 18.92
CA ASN A 126 5.53 -0.56 19.04
C ASN A 126 6.95 -1.02 19.41
N THR A 127 7.91 -0.08 19.45
CA THR A 127 9.32 -0.36 19.77
C THR A 127 9.55 -0.93 21.17
N ARG A 128 8.55 -0.86 22.05
CA ARG A 128 8.59 -1.39 23.44
C ARG A 128 7.88 -2.75 23.56
N GLY A 129 7.44 -3.35 22.44
CA GLY A 129 6.71 -4.61 22.42
C GLY A 129 5.23 -4.49 22.81
N ASN A 130 4.69 -3.28 22.96
CA ASN A 130 3.28 -3.09 23.30
C ASN A 130 2.40 -2.99 22.06
N PRO A 131 1.16 -3.50 22.07
CA PRO A 131 0.21 -3.32 20.98
C PRO A 131 -0.15 -1.85 20.82
N LEU A 132 -0.09 -1.36 19.60
CA LEU A 132 -0.45 -0.01 19.20
C LEU A 132 -1.56 -0.09 18.16
N LEU A 133 -2.73 0.41 18.48
CA LEU A 133 -3.84 0.55 17.55
C LEU A 133 -3.68 1.86 16.76
N THR A 134 -3.71 1.77 15.43
CA THR A 134 -3.64 2.92 14.53
C THR A 134 -4.55 2.71 13.32
N ARG A 135 -4.56 3.66 12.39
CA ARG A 135 -5.24 3.56 11.10
C ARG A 135 -4.21 3.49 9.96
N TRP A 136 -4.64 3.10 8.78
CA TRP A 136 -3.81 3.14 7.58
C TRP A 136 -3.57 4.57 7.09
N ILE A 137 -4.64 5.35 7.01
CA ILE A 137 -4.61 6.74 6.55
C ILE A 137 -5.17 7.67 7.61
N SER A 138 -4.63 8.87 7.68
CA SER A 138 -5.00 9.90 8.65
C SER A 138 -5.98 10.91 8.07
N SER A 139 -5.95 11.13 6.75
CA SER A 139 -6.85 12.07 6.07
C SER A 139 -7.13 11.66 4.63
N ILE A 140 -8.28 12.10 4.13
CA ILE A 140 -8.68 12.02 2.73
C ILE A 140 -9.25 13.37 2.34
N GLU A 141 -8.76 13.91 1.24
CA GLU A 141 -9.35 15.08 0.57
C GLU A 141 -9.90 14.67 -0.79
N TYR A 142 -11.12 15.10 -1.11
CA TYR A 142 -11.78 14.79 -2.36
C TYR A 142 -11.75 15.98 -3.31
N LEU A 143 -10.98 15.88 -4.39
CA LEU A 143 -10.90 16.86 -5.47
C LEU A 143 -11.88 16.46 -6.59
N ALA A 144 -13.17 16.64 -6.33
CA ALA A 144 -14.24 16.11 -7.18
C ALA A 144 -14.19 16.68 -8.61
N LYS A 145 -13.84 17.96 -8.79
CA LYS A 145 -13.72 18.59 -10.10
C LYS A 145 -12.64 17.97 -10.97
N ASP A 146 -11.58 17.46 -10.34
CA ASP A 146 -10.42 16.89 -11.02
C ASP A 146 -10.47 15.36 -11.10
N GLY A 147 -11.51 14.73 -10.51
CA GLY A 147 -11.59 13.28 -10.43
C GLY A 147 -10.44 12.65 -9.64
N LYS A 148 -9.96 13.36 -8.61
CA LYS A 148 -8.82 12.97 -7.80
C LYS A 148 -9.18 12.90 -6.33
N LEU A 149 -8.39 12.15 -5.59
CA LEU A 149 -8.35 12.20 -4.13
C LEU A 149 -6.92 12.34 -3.65
N VAL A 150 -6.76 12.93 -2.48
CA VAL A 150 -5.47 13.06 -1.80
C VAL A 150 -5.57 12.26 -0.51
N ILE A 151 -4.64 11.36 -0.28
CA ILE A 151 -4.54 10.61 0.98
C ILE A 151 -3.25 10.95 1.70
N THR A 152 -3.32 10.94 3.03
CA THR A 152 -2.15 11.03 3.90
C THR A 152 -2.10 9.78 4.77
N PHE A 153 -0.97 9.09 4.79
CA PHE A 153 -0.81 7.92 5.65
C PHE A 153 -0.72 8.31 7.13
N ALA A 154 -1.22 7.45 7.99
CA ALA A 154 -1.09 7.65 9.42
C ALA A 154 0.39 7.60 9.84
N HIS A 155 0.81 8.48 10.73
CA HIS A 155 2.20 8.62 11.19
C HIS A 155 2.86 7.27 11.58
N LYS A 156 2.12 6.41 12.27
CA LYS A 156 2.64 5.12 12.73
C LYS A 156 2.81 4.08 11.64
N ILE A 157 2.22 4.29 10.46
CA ILE A 157 2.37 3.42 9.29
C ILE A 157 3.59 3.79 8.45
N LEU A 158 4.01 5.05 8.45
CA LEU A 158 5.12 5.54 7.62
C LEU A 158 6.40 4.70 7.73
N PRO A 159 6.85 4.28 8.93
CA PRO A 159 8.05 3.46 9.05
C PRO A 159 7.96 2.07 8.40
N PHE A 160 6.76 1.63 8.03
CA PHE A 160 6.52 0.37 7.33
C PHE A 160 6.41 0.54 5.82
N LEU A 161 6.25 1.77 5.34
CA LEU A 161 6.16 2.11 3.92
C LEU A 161 7.50 2.58 3.34
N THR A 162 8.49 2.86 4.18
CA THR A 162 9.84 3.31 3.78
C THR A 162 10.87 2.22 3.99
N VAL A 163 11.82 2.17 3.10
CA VAL A 163 13.02 1.29 3.18
C VAL A 163 14.14 2.00 3.90
#